data_c1e4b59229b2ea836fdde62afccc7502
#
_entry.id   c1e4b59229b2ea836fdde62afccc7502
#
_cell.length_a   1.000
_cell.length_b   1.000
_cell.length_c   1.000
_cell.angle_alpha   90.00
_cell.angle_beta   90.00
_cell.angle_gamma   90.00
#
_symmetry.space_group_name_H-M   'P 1'
#
loop_
_entity.id
_entity.type
_entity.pdbx_description
1 polymer ?
#
loop_
_entity_poly.entity_id
_entity_poly.type
_entity_poly.pdbx_seq_one_letter_code
_entity_poly.pdbx_strand_id
1 'polypeptide(L)'
;HPNITVLKGYRLLDVKIKGTTIKSITAVGPKGKKIKVSAPYFIDATYEGDLMAKSGISYFVGREASSVYNEKWNGVQYMEEAHQFPDGVDPYKEKGNPQSGLLWGISDAKLLDNGVGDGLSQAYNYRICLTDSLENMIPITKPENYDPTRYELLVRLMEAQPDKVKLSNYFIWSKRYERT
;
A
#
# COMPACT_ATOMS: atom_id res chain seq x y z
N HIS A 1 -4.51 28.29 5.40
CA HIS A 1 -3.53 29.35 5.66
C HIS A 1 -3.48 30.30 4.45
N PRO A 2 -3.43 31.64 4.65
CA PRO A 2 -3.55 32.62 3.56
C PRO A 2 -2.44 32.50 2.49
N ASN A 3 -1.29 31.95 2.84
CA ASN A 3 -0.14 31.77 1.93
C ASN A 3 -0.09 30.41 1.24
N ILE A 4 -1.19 29.61 1.33
CA ILE A 4 -1.25 28.29 0.70
C ILE A 4 -2.39 28.29 -0.31
N THR A 5 -2.04 28.02 -1.57
CA THR A 5 -3.02 27.78 -2.63
C THR A 5 -3.13 26.29 -2.91
N VAL A 6 -4.33 25.73 -2.77
CA VAL A 6 -4.59 24.31 -3.03
C VAL A 6 -5.32 24.17 -4.36
N LEU A 7 -4.74 23.42 -5.28
CA LEU A 7 -5.30 23.09 -6.58
C LEU A 7 -5.74 21.62 -6.58
N LYS A 8 -7.04 21.39 -6.31
CA LYS A 8 -7.62 20.04 -6.30
C LYS A 8 -7.95 19.55 -7.71
N GLY A 9 -7.79 18.24 -7.93
CA GLY A 9 -8.11 17.58 -9.20
C GLY A 9 -7.11 17.86 -10.33
N TYR A 10 -5.91 18.36 -9.99
CA TYR A 10 -4.80 18.50 -10.94
C TYR A 10 -3.84 17.32 -10.80
N ARG A 11 -3.31 16.83 -11.92
CA ARG A 11 -2.24 15.85 -11.98
C ARG A 11 -1.05 16.42 -12.75
N LEU A 12 0.15 16.01 -12.37
CA LEU A 12 1.38 16.38 -13.05
C LEU A 12 1.35 15.80 -14.49
N LEU A 13 1.58 16.66 -15.47
CA LEU A 13 1.66 16.27 -16.88
C LEU A 13 3.09 16.22 -17.37
N ASP A 14 3.86 17.29 -17.11
CA ASP A 14 5.18 17.48 -17.67
C ASP A 14 6.08 18.31 -16.74
N VAL A 15 7.41 18.12 -16.87
CA VAL A 15 8.43 18.82 -16.09
C VAL A 15 9.48 19.40 -17.03
N LYS A 16 9.69 20.71 -16.97
CA LYS A 16 10.73 21.41 -17.74
C LYS A 16 12.01 21.54 -16.90
N ILE A 17 13.07 20.94 -17.37
CA ILE A 17 14.39 20.92 -16.71
C ILE A 17 15.41 21.71 -17.55
N LYS A 18 16.36 22.36 -16.89
CA LYS A 18 17.56 22.93 -17.49
C LYS A 18 18.76 22.55 -16.63
N GLY A 19 19.64 21.71 -17.20
CA GLY A 19 20.70 21.07 -16.41
C GLY A 19 20.09 20.21 -15.31
N THR A 20 20.45 20.45 -14.07
CA THR A 20 19.96 19.76 -12.88
C THR A 20 18.80 20.48 -12.16
N THR A 21 18.25 21.51 -12.79
CA THR A 21 17.26 22.38 -12.14
C THR A 21 15.90 22.28 -12.81
N ILE A 22 14.85 22.01 -12.04
CA ILE A 22 13.45 22.10 -12.50
C ILE A 22 13.11 23.59 -12.67
N LYS A 23 12.68 24.00 -13.86
CA LYS A 23 12.29 25.37 -14.17
C LYS A 23 10.79 25.60 -14.05
N SER A 24 10.02 24.61 -14.39
CA SER A 24 8.56 24.65 -14.26
C SER A 24 7.96 23.27 -14.37
N ILE A 25 6.76 23.14 -13.86
CA ILE A 25 5.92 21.98 -14.08
C ILE A 25 4.67 22.41 -14.85
N THR A 26 4.10 21.46 -15.59
CA THR A 26 2.78 21.61 -16.22
C THR A 26 1.85 20.61 -15.57
N ALA A 27 0.73 21.07 -15.07
CA ALA A 27 -0.32 20.21 -14.52
C ALA A 27 -1.61 20.34 -15.35
N VAL A 28 -2.36 19.25 -15.43
CA VAL A 28 -3.66 19.20 -16.09
C VAL A 28 -4.75 18.95 -15.06
N GLY A 29 -5.73 19.82 -15.05
CA GLY A 29 -6.86 19.81 -14.14
C GLY A 29 -8.17 19.38 -14.83
N PRO A 30 -9.31 19.63 -14.16
CA PRO A 30 -10.62 19.33 -14.67
C PRO A 30 -10.86 19.90 -16.08
N LYS A 31 -11.60 19.16 -16.90
CA LYS A 31 -11.90 19.52 -18.30
C LYS A 31 -10.67 19.77 -19.19
N GLY A 32 -9.51 19.20 -18.81
CA GLY A 32 -8.28 19.34 -19.59
C GLY A 32 -7.56 20.68 -19.43
N LYS A 33 -7.97 21.53 -18.49
CA LYS A 33 -7.31 22.81 -18.21
C LYS A 33 -5.86 22.59 -17.81
N LYS A 34 -4.93 23.14 -18.58
CA LYS A 34 -3.50 23.10 -18.25
C LYS A 34 -3.08 24.36 -17.51
N ILE A 35 -2.24 24.18 -16.51
CA ILE A 35 -1.56 25.26 -15.81
C ILE A 35 -0.05 25.00 -15.81
N LYS A 36 0.70 26.07 -15.82
CA LYS A 36 2.16 26.04 -15.69
C LYS A 36 2.53 26.72 -14.38
N VAL A 37 3.36 26.05 -13.58
CA VAL A 37 3.85 26.58 -12.30
C VAL A 37 5.36 26.65 -12.36
N SER A 38 5.91 27.81 -12.01
CA SER A 38 7.35 28.04 -11.84
C SER A 38 7.61 28.43 -10.40
N ALA A 39 8.64 27.86 -9.81
CA ALA A 39 9.05 28.12 -8.42
C ALA A 39 10.55 27.91 -8.26
N PRO A 40 11.19 28.47 -7.24
CA PRO A 40 12.59 28.18 -6.91
C PRO A 40 12.77 26.77 -6.33
N TYR A 41 11.73 26.21 -5.70
CA TYR A 41 11.74 24.88 -5.07
C TYR A 41 10.50 24.10 -5.46
N PHE A 42 10.68 22.79 -5.62
CA PHE A 42 9.61 21.82 -5.85
C PHE A 42 9.78 20.67 -4.84
N ILE A 43 8.68 20.23 -4.30
CA ILE A 43 8.63 19.10 -3.35
C ILE A 43 7.70 18.05 -3.94
N ASP A 44 8.22 16.84 -4.16
CA ASP A 44 7.42 15.69 -4.50
C ASP A 44 6.94 15.02 -3.21
N ALA A 45 5.64 15.10 -2.96
CA ALA A 45 4.98 14.44 -1.84
C ALA A 45 3.89 13.48 -2.34
N THR A 46 4.05 12.97 -3.55
CA THR A 46 3.16 11.97 -4.16
C THR A 46 3.49 10.56 -3.67
N TYR A 47 2.56 9.64 -3.84
CA TYR A 47 2.81 8.22 -3.53
C TYR A 47 3.76 7.57 -4.52
N GLU A 48 3.61 7.89 -5.81
CA GLU A 48 4.35 7.24 -6.89
C GLU A 48 5.63 7.97 -7.29
N GLY A 49 5.91 9.15 -6.75
CA GLY A 49 7.10 9.94 -7.11
C GLY A 49 7.04 10.49 -8.53
N ASP A 50 5.88 10.95 -8.97
CA ASP A 50 5.66 11.42 -10.34
C ASP A 50 6.60 12.54 -10.77
N LEU A 51 6.88 13.48 -9.87
CA LEU A 51 7.80 14.58 -10.14
C LEU A 51 9.24 14.09 -10.27
N MET A 52 9.65 13.19 -9.39
CA MET A 52 10.96 12.55 -9.42
C MET A 52 11.17 11.82 -10.75
N ALA A 53 10.24 10.95 -11.12
CA ALA A 53 10.32 10.14 -12.33
C ALA A 53 10.36 11.03 -13.59
N LYS A 54 9.47 12.03 -13.68
CA LYS A 54 9.44 12.97 -14.83
C LYS A 54 10.64 13.93 -14.86
N SER A 55 11.36 14.06 -13.77
CA SER A 55 12.60 14.83 -13.69
C SER A 55 13.83 14.04 -14.17
N GLY A 56 13.67 12.78 -14.59
CA GLY A 56 14.76 11.95 -15.09
C GLY A 56 15.72 11.48 -13.99
N ILE A 57 15.30 11.54 -12.74
CA ILE A 57 16.06 10.96 -11.62
C ILE A 57 15.99 9.44 -11.73
N SER A 58 17.10 8.74 -11.54
CA SER A 58 17.13 7.29 -11.46
C SER A 58 16.33 6.80 -10.26
N TYR A 59 15.49 5.80 -10.47
CA TYR A 59 14.71 5.18 -9.40
C TYR A 59 14.56 3.69 -9.65
N PHE A 60 14.18 2.97 -8.62
CA PHE A 60 13.89 1.56 -8.68
C PHE A 60 12.42 1.31 -8.30
N VAL A 61 11.79 0.33 -8.93
CA VAL A 61 10.43 -0.10 -8.62
C VAL A 61 10.48 -1.54 -8.14
N GLY A 62 9.85 -1.81 -6.98
CA GLY A 62 9.90 -3.11 -6.34
C GLY A 62 10.98 -3.19 -5.26
N ARG A 63 11.40 -4.42 -4.94
CA ARG A 63 12.45 -4.67 -3.95
C ARG A 63 13.81 -4.73 -4.64
N GLU A 64 14.67 -3.76 -4.36
CA GLU A 64 16.03 -3.72 -4.86
C GLU A 64 16.89 -4.78 -4.16
N ALA A 65 17.75 -5.48 -4.89
CA ALA A 65 18.60 -6.50 -4.31
C ALA A 65 19.59 -5.92 -3.28
N SER A 66 19.83 -6.65 -2.20
CA SER A 66 20.79 -6.26 -1.16
C SER A 66 22.21 -6.09 -1.70
N SER A 67 22.55 -6.79 -2.77
CA SER A 67 23.88 -6.72 -3.41
C SER A 67 24.16 -5.41 -4.15
N VAL A 68 23.14 -4.60 -4.50
CA VAL A 68 23.32 -3.37 -5.27
C VAL A 68 24.11 -2.34 -4.48
N TYR A 69 23.77 -2.13 -3.20
CA TYR A 69 24.43 -1.19 -2.32
C TYR A 69 24.97 -1.82 -1.03
N ASN A 70 25.02 -3.17 -0.99
CA ASN A 70 25.42 -3.93 0.20
C ASN A 70 24.54 -3.63 1.45
N GLU A 71 23.24 -3.52 1.23
CA GLU A 71 22.25 -3.21 2.27
C GLU A 71 21.57 -4.48 2.77
N LYS A 72 21.87 -4.86 4.01
CA LYS A 72 21.46 -6.13 4.62
C LYS A 72 19.95 -6.41 4.54
N TRP A 73 19.12 -5.39 4.65
CA TRP A 73 17.67 -5.53 4.75
C TRP A 73 16.91 -5.23 3.46
N ASN A 74 17.63 -5.05 2.35
CA ASN A 74 17.02 -4.91 1.03
C ASN A 74 16.67 -6.26 0.40
N GLY A 75 15.85 -6.22 -0.65
CA GLY A 75 15.36 -7.39 -1.35
C GLY A 75 14.31 -8.19 -0.58
N VAL A 76 14.16 -9.44 -0.90
CA VAL A 76 13.29 -10.37 -0.20
C VAL A 76 13.79 -10.53 1.24
N GLN A 77 12.89 -10.50 2.20
CA GLN A 77 13.17 -10.75 3.61
C GLN A 77 12.12 -11.72 4.15
N TYR A 78 12.54 -12.96 4.35
CA TYR A 78 11.72 -13.96 5.00
C TYR A 78 11.97 -13.93 6.51
N MET A 79 10.91 -13.72 7.27
CA MET A 79 10.95 -13.70 8.74
C MET A 79 10.10 -14.86 9.27
N GLU A 80 10.74 -15.91 9.75
CA GLU A 80 10.05 -17.11 10.24
C GLU A 80 9.12 -16.83 11.42
N GLU A 81 9.50 -15.90 12.30
CA GLU A 81 8.74 -15.58 13.52
C GLU A 81 7.69 -14.49 13.37
N ALA A 82 7.59 -13.88 12.18
CA ALA A 82 6.68 -12.75 11.97
C ALA A 82 6.01 -12.80 10.59
N HIS A 83 4.76 -12.32 10.53
CA HIS A 83 3.99 -12.21 9.30
C HIS A 83 3.78 -13.55 8.57
N GLN A 84 3.77 -14.65 9.30
CA GLN A 84 3.49 -15.98 8.79
C GLN A 84 2.10 -16.46 9.21
N PHE A 85 1.46 -17.23 8.34
CA PHE A 85 0.27 -17.99 8.73
C PHE A 85 0.67 -19.17 9.62
N PRO A 86 -0.15 -19.54 10.61
CA PRO A 86 0.08 -20.79 11.35
C PRO A 86 -0.13 -22.01 10.44
N ASP A 87 0.40 -23.13 10.85
CA ASP A 87 0.14 -24.41 10.18
C ASP A 87 -1.35 -24.70 10.11
N GLY A 88 -1.77 -25.36 9.04
CA GLY A 88 -3.16 -25.77 8.81
C GLY A 88 -4.03 -24.77 8.07
N VAL A 89 -3.52 -23.57 7.74
CA VAL A 89 -4.23 -22.63 6.85
C VAL A 89 -4.04 -23.05 5.40
N ASP A 90 -5.03 -23.74 4.87
CA ASP A 90 -5.00 -24.23 3.49
C ASP A 90 -5.19 -23.10 2.47
N PRO A 91 -4.32 -22.95 1.46
CA PRO A 91 -4.35 -21.85 0.52
C PRO A 91 -5.26 -22.05 -0.71
N TYR A 92 -5.80 -23.27 -0.91
CA TYR A 92 -6.52 -23.62 -2.13
C TYR A 92 -8.01 -23.32 -2.02
N LYS A 93 -8.67 -23.07 -3.16
CA LYS A 93 -10.13 -22.83 -3.20
C LYS A 93 -10.91 -24.00 -2.60
N GLU A 94 -10.55 -25.22 -2.98
CA GLU A 94 -11.03 -26.45 -2.34
C GLU A 94 -9.96 -26.95 -1.41
N LYS A 95 -10.27 -27.10 -0.11
CA LYS A 95 -9.30 -27.54 0.91
C LYS A 95 -8.60 -28.85 0.48
N GLY A 96 -7.27 -28.86 0.49
CA GLY A 96 -6.46 -30.01 0.11
C GLY A 96 -6.36 -30.28 -1.38
N ASN A 97 -6.94 -29.47 -2.26
CA ASN A 97 -6.89 -29.67 -3.70
C ASN A 97 -6.11 -28.55 -4.42
N PRO A 98 -4.80 -28.75 -4.70
CA PRO A 98 -3.99 -27.76 -5.43
C PRO A 98 -4.52 -27.43 -6.84
N GLN A 99 -5.23 -28.34 -7.47
CA GLN A 99 -5.78 -28.13 -8.81
C GLN A 99 -6.97 -27.16 -8.83
N SER A 100 -7.57 -26.87 -7.66
CA SER A 100 -8.66 -25.90 -7.55
C SER A 100 -8.20 -24.45 -7.67
N GLY A 101 -6.88 -24.20 -7.64
CA GLY A 101 -6.28 -22.88 -7.66
C GLY A 101 -6.28 -22.19 -6.27
N LEU A 102 -5.63 -21.06 -6.19
CA LEU A 102 -5.42 -20.33 -4.93
C LEU A 102 -6.62 -19.47 -4.55
N LEU A 103 -6.79 -19.27 -3.24
CA LEU A 103 -7.74 -18.33 -2.68
C LEU A 103 -7.41 -16.89 -3.10
N TRP A 104 -8.41 -16.04 -3.06
CA TRP A 104 -8.23 -14.60 -3.31
C TRP A 104 -7.18 -14.00 -2.34
N GLY A 105 -6.28 -13.22 -2.89
CA GLY A 105 -5.23 -12.55 -2.11
C GLY A 105 -3.94 -13.36 -1.95
N ILE A 106 -3.90 -14.61 -2.40
CA ILE A 106 -2.68 -15.43 -2.40
C ILE A 106 -2.02 -15.34 -3.77
N SER A 107 -0.71 -15.08 -3.78
CA SER A 107 0.11 -15.08 -4.98
C SER A 107 0.67 -16.49 -5.24
N ASP A 108 0.80 -16.86 -6.50
CA ASP A 108 1.52 -18.05 -6.96
C ASP A 108 3.02 -17.78 -7.18
N ALA A 109 3.46 -16.55 -6.89
CA ALA A 109 4.87 -16.18 -7.04
C ALA A 109 5.75 -17.01 -6.10
N LYS A 110 6.84 -17.55 -6.68
CA LYS A 110 7.83 -18.29 -5.91
C LYS A 110 8.53 -17.36 -4.92
N LEU A 111 8.62 -17.78 -3.67
CA LEU A 111 9.45 -17.10 -2.68
C LEU A 111 10.93 -17.23 -3.10
N LEU A 112 11.60 -16.11 -3.24
CA LEU A 112 13.03 -16.02 -3.55
C LEU A 112 13.86 -16.01 -2.26
N ASP A 113 15.17 -16.25 -2.39
CA ASP A 113 16.09 -16.20 -1.27
C ASP A 113 16.22 -14.79 -0.70
N ASN A 114 16.57 -14.69 0.58
CA ASN A 114 16.78 -13.42 1.26
C ASN A 114 17.82 -12.56 0.52
N GLY A 115 17.51 -11.29 0.37
CA GLY A 115 18.35 -10.31 -0.30
C GLY A 115 18.21 -10.28 -1.82
N VAL A 116 17.49 -11.20 -2.44
CA VAL A 116 17.22 -11.17 -3.88
C VAL A 116 16.23 -10.05 -4.19
N GLY A 117 16.52 -9.27 -5.24
CA GLY A 117 15.61 -8.24 -5.74
C GLY A 117 14.50 -8.82 -6.60
N ASP A 118 13.34 -8.19 -6.57
CA ASP A 118 12.22 -8.52 -7.45
C ASP A 118 11.38 -7.27 -7.79
N GLY A 119 10.40 -7.43 -8.68
CA GLY A 119 9.50 -6.36 -9.07
C GLY A 119 8.29 -6.18 -8.15
N LEU A 120 8.23 -6.87 -7.00
CA LEU A 120 7.08 -6.82 -6.10
C LEU A 120 7.16 -5.59 -5.19
N SER A 121 6.04 -4.92 -5.00
CA SER A 121 5.93 -3.80 -4.07
C SER A 121 5.47 -4.27 -2.70
N GLN A 122 5.78 -3.49 -1.68
CA GLN A 122 5.31 -3.71 -0.32
C GLN A 122 3.79 -3.69 -0.25
N ALA A 123 3.21 -4.61 0.51
CA ALA A 123 1.79 -4.58 0.83
C ALA A 123 1.47 -3.36 1.70
N TYR A 124 0.35 -2.69 1.40
CA TYR A 124 -0.15 -1.57 2.18
C TYR A 124 -1.10 -2.05 3.28
N ASN A 125 -1.04 -1.40 4.43
CA ASN A 125 -2.08 -1.54 5.43
C ASN A 125 -3.18 -0.49 5.23
N TYR A 126 -4.38 -0.80 5.74
CA TYR A 126 -5.47 0.16 5.81
C TYR A 126 -5.59 0.70 7.23
N ARG A 127 -5.80 2.02 7.32
CA ARG A 127 -6.09 2.69 8.58
C ARG A 127 -7.45 3.35 8.47
N ILE A 128 -8.37 2.96 9.35
CA ILE A 128 -9.71 3.52 9.42
C ILE A 128 -9.90 4.20 10.76
N CYS A 129 -10.62 5.32 10.75
CA CYS A 129 -11.02 6.00 11.96
C CYS A 129 -12.35 5.43 12.43
N LEU A 130 -12.38 4.92 13.64
CA LEU A 130 -13.58 4.39 14.27
C LEU A 130 -13.95 5.27 15.47
N THR A 131 -15.23 5.29 15.80
CA THR A 131 -15.76 5.98 16.99
C THR A 131 -16.89 5.15 17.59
N ASP A 132 -17.04 5.22 18.90
CA ASP A 132 -18.17 4.71 19.68
C ASP A 132 -19.16 5.82 20.04
N SER A 133 -18.88 7.07 19.68
CA SER A 133 -19.82 8.18 19.84
C SER A 133 -20.96 8.06 18.83
N LEU A 134 -22.15 7.74 19.31
CA LEU A 134 -23.35 7.56 18.48
C LEU A 134 -23.69 8.79 17.63
N GLU A 135 -23.34 9.99 18.09
CA GLU A 135 -23.57 11.25 17.37
C GLU A 135 -22.71 11.40 16.11
N ASN A 136 -21.51 10.77 16.11
CA ASN A 136 -20.55 10.84 15.01
C ASN A 136 -20.40 9.53 14.25
N MET A 137 -21.04 8.47 14.73
CA MET A 137 -20.87 7.13 14.18
C MET A 137 -21.66 6.97 12.87
N ILE A 138 -20.96 6.51 11.86
CA ILE A 138 -21.59 5.94 10.66
C ILE A 138 -21.52 4.41 10.81
N PRO A 139 -22.66 3.72 10.89
CA PRO A 139 -22.69 2.26 11.03
C PRO A 139 -21.95 1.58 9.89
N ILE A 140 -21.10 0.62 10.21
CA ILE A 140 -20.46 -0.23 9.21
C ILE A 140 -21.54 -1.21 8.69
N THR A 141 -21.85 -1.09 7.41
CA THR A 141 -22.83 -1.94 6.75
C THR A 141 -22.16 -2.78 5.67
N LYS A 142 -22.82 -3.88 5.32
CA LYS A 142 -22.38 -4.73 4.21
C LYS A 142 -22.51 -3.95 2.89
N PRO A 143 -21.42 -3.80 2.10
CA PRO A 143 -21.50 -3.12 0.80
C PRO A 143 -22.31 -3.92 -0.22
N GLU A 144 -22.85 -3.23 -1.23
CA GLU A 144 -23.65 -3.87 -2.29
C GLU A 144 -22.90 -4.96 -3.05
N ASN A 145 -21.60 -4.76 -3.27
CA ASN A 145 -20.74 -5.70 -3.98
C ASN A 145 -19.94 -6.61 -3.03
N TYR A 146 -20.47 -6.89 -1.84
CA TYR A 146 -19.84 -7.79 -0.89
C TYR A 146 -19.72 -9.21 -1.44
N ASP A 147 -18.47 -9.68 -1.53
CA ASP A 147 -18.13 -11.04 -1.94
C ASP A 147 -17.46 -11.76 -0.75
N PRO A 148 -18.14 -12.74 -0.12
CA PRO A 148 -17.59 -13.47 1.02
C PRO A 148 -16.34 -14.29 0.66
N THR A 149 -16.18 -14.72 -0.60
CA THR A 149 -15.01 -15.51 -1.02
C THR A 149 -13.69 -14.78 -0.86
N ARG A 150 -13.72 -13.43 -0.87
CA ARG A 150 -12.54 -12.59 -0.62
C ARG A 150 -12.03 -12.67 0.81
N TYR A 151 -12.81 -13.19 1.73
CA TYR A 151 -12.51 -13.30 3.16
C TYR A 151 -12.25 -14.73 3.60
N GLU A 152 -12.33 -15.71 2.70
CA GLU A 152 -12.15 -17.13 3.01
C GLU A 152 -10.81 -17.41 3.69
N LEU A 153 -9.72 -16.77 3.22
CA LEU A 153 -8.41 -16.92 3.85
C LEU A 153 -8.40 -16.44 5.31
N LEU A 154 -9.11 -15.33 5.61
CA LEU A 154 -9.25 -14.85 6.98
C LEU A 154 -10.07 -15.82 7.84
N VAL A 155 -11.13 -16.40 7.29
CA VAL A 155 -11.95 -17.43 7.99
C VAL A 155 -11.07 -18.61 8.36
N ARG A 156 -10.28 -19.13 7.43
CA ARG A 156 -9.35 -20.26 7.69
C ARG A 156 -8.27 -19.91 8.71
N LEU A 157 -7.78 -18.69 8.68
CA LEU A 157 -6.84 -18.20 9.69
C LEU A 157 -7.48 -18.22 11.09
N MET A 158 -8.73 -17.76 11.21
CA MET A 158 -9.46 -17.77 12.48
C MET A 158 -9.75 -19.19 12.96
N GLU A 159 -10.13 -20.10 12.06
CA GLU A 159 -10.32 -21.51 12.36
C GLU A 159 -9.03 -22.19 12.86
N ALA A 160 -7.88 -21.84 12.28
CA ALA A 160 -6.57 -22.35 12.71
C ALA A 160 -6.08 -21.78 14.05
N GLN A 161 -6.73 -20.72 14.56
CA GLN A 161 -6.37 -20.04 15.80
C GLN A 161 -7.58 -19.87 16.73
N PRO A 162 -8.21 -20.94 17.21
CA PRO A 162 -9.48 -20.90 17.96
C PRO A 162 -9.38 -20.12 19.28
N ASP A 163 -8.18 -19.98 19.84
CA ASP A 163 -7.95 -19.22 21.08
C ASP A 163 -7.92 -17.70 20.85
N LYS A 164 -7.82 -17.26 19.60
CA LYS A 164 -7.79 -15.83 19.22
C LYS A 164 -9.19 -15.31 18.90
N VAL A 165 -10.02 -15.19 19.94
CA VAL A 165 -11.44 -14.80 19.78
C VAL A 165 -11.69 -13.30 19.78
N LYS A 166 -10.69 -12.49 20.11
CA LYS A 166 -10.86 -11.03 20.18
C LYS A 166 -10.45 -10.36 18.87
N LEU A 167 -11.22 -9.38 18.45
CA LEU A 167 -10.91 -8.58 17.26
C LEU A 167 -9.50 -7.96 17.32
N SER A 168 -9.04 -7.56 18.49
CA SER A 168 -7.69 -7.04 18.73
C SER A 168 -6.55 -8.05 18.46
N ASN A 169 -6.85 -9.33 18.26
CA ASN A 169 -5.85 -10.30 17.84
C ASN A 169 -5.50 -10.17 16.35
N TYR A 170 -6.37 -9.54 15.56
CA TYR A 170 -6.24 -9.41 14.11
C TYR A 170 -6.04 -7.97 13.64
N PHE A 171 -6.30 -6.98 14.51
CA PHE A 171 -6.17 -5.56 14.20
C PHE A 171 -5.30 -4.87 15.22
N ILE A 172 -4.49 -3.94 14.74
CA ILE A 172 -3.69 -3.06 15.59
C ILE A 172 -4.55 -1.84 15.95
N TRP A 173 -4.84 -1.70 17.23
CA TRP A 173 -5.54 -0.55 17.78
C TRP A 173 -4.55 0.55 18.14
N SER A 174 -4.74 1.74 17.62
CA SER A 174 -3.98 2.92 18.05
C SER A 174 -4.86 3.83 18.88
N LYS A 175 -4.54 3.94 20.16
CA LYS A 175 -5.21 4.88 21.10
C LYS A 175 -4.70 6.31 20.97
N ARG A 176 -3.86 6.61 20.02
CA ARG A 176 -3.14 7.87 19.87
C ARG A 176 -4.04 9.10 19.69
N TYR A 177 -5.32 8.88 19.45
CA TYR A 177 -6.30 9.93 19.16
C TYR A 177 -7.56 9.84 20.03
N GLU A 178 -7.51 9.12 21.16
CA GLU A 178 -8.54 9.27 22.18
C GLU A 178 -8.50 10.73 22.68
N ARG A 179 -9.46 11.54 22.24
CA ARG A 179 -9.72 12.82 22.88
C ARG A 179 -10.49 12.52 24.17
N THR A 180 -9.87 12.78 25.28
CA THR A 180 -10.56 12.96 26.58
C THR A 180 -11.47 14.18 26.51
#